data_bfbc5176525e5cdbcb15f6390b04bf4e
#
_entry.id   bfbc5176525e5cdbcb15f6390b04bf4e
#
_cell.length_a   1.000
_cell.length_b   1.000
_cell.length_c   1.000
_cell.angle_alpha   90.00
_cell.angle_beta   90.00
_cell.angle_gamma   90.00
#
_symmetry.space_group_name_H-M   'P 1'
#
loop_
_entity.id
_entity.type
_entity.pdbx_description
1 polymer ?
#
loop_
_entity_poly.entity_id
_entity_poly.type
_entity_poly.pdbx_seq_one_letter_code
_entity_poly.pdbx_strand_id
1 'polypeptide(L)'
;KAINPALVKAQVEGGFVQGLSSALFEEIRLRNGVMTNPSFVDYRIATSADTAFPLDTSYVEVPQDDGPWGARGVGEHPMVPTIAALGNAIYDATGVRLEGPPYSAEKIFLAMLDAGKVK
;
A
#
# COMPACT_ATOMS: atom_id res chain seq x y z
N LYS A 1 21.78 10.52 -3.91
CA LYS A 1 22.63 9.44 -4.46
C LYS A 1 22.41 8.16 -3.69
N ALA A 2 22.21 7.02 -4.37
CA ALA A 2 22.12 5.71 -3.74
C ALA A 2 23.51 5.24 -3.29
N ILE A 3 23.71 5.06 -1.99
CA ILE A 3 24.95 4.48 -1.45
C ILE A 3 25.01 2.98 -1.77
N ASN A 4 23.88 2.30 -1.62
CA ASN A 4 23.72 0.90 -2.00
C ASN A 4 22.44 0.73 -2.81
N PRO A 5 22.51 0.64 -4.15
CA PRO A 5 21.35 0.53 -5.02
C PRO A 5 20.45 -0.67 -4.72
N ALA A 6 21.03 -1.81 -4.34
CA ALA A 6 20.26 -3.01 -4.02
C ALA A 6 19.40 -2.83 -2.76
N LEU A 7 19.96 -2.18 -1.73
CA LEU A 7 19.20 -1.87 -0.51
C LEU A 7 18.15 -0.78 -0.75
N VAL A 8 18.43 0.21 -1.60
CA VAL A 8 17.43 1.21 -1.99
C VAL A 8 16.25 0.52 -2.70
N LYS A 9 16.53 -0.36 -3.66
CA LYS A 9 15.50 -1.15 -4.34
C LYS A 9 14.67 -1.96 -3.35
N ALA A 10 15.32 -2.71 -2.46
CA ALA A 10 14.62 -3.49 -1.44
C ALA A 10 13.73 -2.64 -0.52
N GLN A 11 14.21 -1.44 -0.16
CA GLN A 11 13.44 -0.50 0.65
C GLN A 11 12.21 0.04 -0.09
N VAL A 12 12.34 0.34 -1.38
CA VAL A 12 11.21 0.80 -2.21
C VAL A 12 10.17 -0.31 -2.37
N GLU A 13 10.58 -1.53 -2.67
CA GLU A 13 9.70 -2.68 -2.81
C GLU A 13 9.00 -3.03 -1.48
N GLY A 14 9.74 -3.03 -0.36
CA GLY A 14 9.19 -3.27 0.97
C GLY A 14 8.16 -2.21 1.38
N GLY A 15 8.45 -0.94 1.14
CA GLY A 15 7.51 0.16 1.42
C GLY A 15 6.26 0.09 0.55
N PHE A 16 6.39 -0.30 -0.72
CA PHE A 16 5.23 -0.56 -1.58
C PHE A 16 4.35 -1.69 -1.02
N VAL A 17 4.94 -2.83 -0.63
CA VAL A 17 4.19 -3.96 -0.05
C VAL A 17 3.51 -3.56 1.27
N GLN A 18 4.16 -2.77 2.11
CA GLN A 18 3.57 -2.20 3.33
C GLN A 18 2.33 -1.35 3.00
N GLY A 19 2.43 -0.46 2.02
CA GLY A 19 1.31 0.36 1.57
C GLY A 19 0.18 -0.46 0.94
N LEU A 20 0.52 -1.51 0.19
CA LEU A 20 -0.44 -2.45 -0.39
C LEU A 20 -1.18 -3.22 0.72
N SER A 21 -0.47 -3.68 1.75
CA SER A 21 -1.05 -4.36 2.90
C SER A 21 -2.07 -3.46 3.60
N SER A 22 -1.67 -2.24 3.92
CA SER A 22 -2.56 -1.26 4.55
C SER A 22 -3.75 -0.87 3.67
N ALA A 23 -3.55 -0.83 2.34
CA ALA A 23 -4.62 -0.46 1.41
C ALA A 23 -5.68 -1.55 1.21
N LEU A 24 -5.29 -2.84 1.27
CA LEU A 24 -6.17 -3.94 0.87
C LEU A 24 -6.66 -4.81 2.03
N PHE A 25 -5.86 -4.92 3.12
CA PHE A 25 -6.08 -5.96 4.12
C PHE A 25 -6.18 -5.45 5.55
N GLU A 26 -5.34 -4.46 5.94
CA GLU A 26 -5.18 -4.09 7.34
C GLU A 26 -6.35 -3.22 7.83
N GLU A 27 -7.02 -3.69 8.87
CA GLU A 27 -8.11 -2.97 9.52
C GLU A 27 -8.13 -3.23 11.03
N ILE A 28 -7.99 -2.18 11.82
CA ILE A 28 -8.22 -2.26 13.26
C ILE A 28 -9.73 -2.16 13.50
N ARG A 29 -10.32 -3.21 14.06
CA ARG A 29 -11.75 -3.23 14.41
C ARG A 29 -11.94 -2.98 15.89
N LEU A 30 -12.67 -1.92 16.21
CA LEU A 30 -12.95 -1.54 17.58
C LEU A 30 -14.43 -1.77 17.93
N ARG A 31 -14.68 -2.33 19.12
CA ARG A 31 -16.00 -2.41 19.72
C ARG A 31 -15.94 -1.82 21.13
N ASN A 32 -16.64 -0.72 21.37
CA ASN A 32 -16.62 0.00 22.64
C ASN A 32 -15.19 0.37 23.11
N GLY A 33 -14.33 0.77 22.17
CA GLY A 33 -12.94 1.14 22.45
C GLY A 33 -11.98 -0.05 22.62
N VAL A 34 -12.46 -1.28 22.51
CA VAL A 34 -11.64 -2.49 22.61
C VAL A 34 -11.40 -3.09 21.22
N MET A 35 -10.15 -3.41 20.91
CA MET A 35 -9.78 -4.07 19.66
C MET A 35 -10.32 -5.50 19.64
N THR A 36 -11.07 -5.84 18.58
CA THR A 36 -11.72 -7.15 18.43
C THR A 36 -10.92 -8.12 17.57
N ASN A 37 -9.90 -7.65 16.88
CA ASN A 37 -9.01 -8.46 16.02
C ASN A 37 -7.52 -8.27 16.39
N PRO A 38 -7.08 -8.62 17.62
CA PRO A 38 -5.74 -8.31 18.12
C PRO A 38 -4.65 -9.30 17.67
N SER A 39 -4.98 -10.32 16.91
CA SER A 39 -4.04 -11.35 16.48
C SER A 39 -3.98 -11.46 14.96
N PHE A 40 -2.89 -12.02 14.42
CA PHE A 40 -2.74 -12.26 12.97
C PHE A 40 -3.69 -13.33 12.39
N VAL A 41 -4.54 -13.94 13.21
CA VAL A 41 -5.67 -14.75 12.73
C VAL A 41 -6.73 -13.87 12.07
N ASP A 42 -7.00 -12.71 12.67
CA ASP A 42 -8.08 -11.80 12.28
C ASP A 42 -7.56 -10.44 11.75
N TYR A 43 -6.38 -10.00 12.22
CA TYR A 43 -5.66 -8.84 11.66
C TYR A 43 -4.77 -9.32 10.52
N ARG A 44 -5.26 -9.16 9.30
CA ARG A 44 -4.57 -9.68 8.12
C ARG A 44 -3.52 -8.67 7.62
N ILE A 45 -2.32 -9.17 7.37
CA ILE A 45 -1.27 -8.46 6.63
C ILE A 45 -1.01 -9.18 5.30
N ALA A 46 -0.44 -8.47 4.31
CA ALA A 46 -0.05 -9.06 3.05
C ALA A 46 1.02 -10.14 3.25
N THR A 47 0.88 -11.24 2.54
CA THR A 47 1.84 -12.35 2.53
C THR A 47 2.58 -12.41 1.20
N SER A 48 3.61 -13.26 1.09
CA SER A 48 4.31 -13.49 -0.17
C SER A 48 3.40 -14.00 -1.30
N ALA A 49 2.29 -14.66 -0.96
CA ALA A 49 1.30 -15.09 -1.95
C ALA A 49 0.49 -13.91 -2.51
N ASP A 50 0.23 -12.90 -1.69
CA ASP A 50 -0.48 -11.69 -2.10
C ASP A 50 0.40 -10.75 -2.96
N THR A 51 1.71 -10.95 -2.96
CA THR A 51 2.71 -10.13 -3.67
C THR A 51 3.48 -10.92 -4.75
N ALA A 52 2.96 -12.06 -5.20
CA ALA A 52 3.57 -12.93 -6.19
C ALA A 52 3.46 -12.38 -7.64
N PHE A 53 3.79 -11.11 -7.83
CA PHE A 53 3.85 -10.42 -9.12
C PHE A 53 5.18 -9.67 -9.25
N PRO A 54 5.70 -9.48 -10.50
CA PRO A 54 6.94 -8.76 -10.69
C PRO A 54 6.80 -7.29 -10.27
N LEU A 55 7.76 -6.80 -9.48
CA LEU A 55 7.91 -5.40 -9.16
C LEU A 55 9.02 -4.80 -10.04
N ASP A 56 8.65 -3.87 -10.90
CA ASP A 56 9.62 -3.07 -11.65
C ASP A 56 9.88 -1.76 -10.89
N THR A 57 11.05 -1.70 -10.26
CA THR A 57 11.43 -0.62 -9.36
C THR A 57 12.46 0.30 -10.02
N SER A 58 12.09 1.57 -10.15
CA SER A 58 13.00 2.64 -10.56
C SER A 58 13.01 3.78 -9.56
N TYR A 59 14.11 4.53 -9.50
CA TYR A 59 14.22 5.73 -8.69
C TYR A 59 15.13 6.76 -9.37
N VAL A 60 14.86 8.04 -9.12
CA VAL A 60 15.65 9.15 -9.64
C VAL A 60 16.61 9.63 -8.55
N GLU A 61 17.89 9.67 -8.88
CA GLU A 61 18.90 10.18 -7.98
C GLU A 61 19.00 11.72 -8.10
N VAL A 62 18.67 12.41 -7.01
CA VAL A 62 18.90 13.84 -6.84
C VAL A 62 19.85 14.01 -5.64
N PRO A 63 21.14 14.29 -5.87
CA PRO A 63 22.10 14.48 -4.80
C PRO A 63 21.68 15.61 -3.87
N GLN A 64 22.07 15.48 -2.59
CA GLN A 64 21.89 16.51 -1.58
C GLN A 64 23.27 17.05 -1.18
N ASP A 65 23.47 18.35 -1.34
CA ASP A 65 24.80 18.98 -1.21
C ASP A 65 25.35 18.88 0.24
N ASP A 66 24.48 18.96 1.24
CA ASP A 66 24.81 18.85 2.65
C ASP A 66 24.71 17.41 3.20
N GLY A 67 24.31 16.44 2.37
CA GLY A 67 24.25 15.04 2.74
C GLY A 67 25.57 14.30 2.57
N PRO A 68 25.85 13.26 3.40
CA PRO A 68 27.07 12.47 3.26
C PRO A 68 27.14 11.81 1.88
N TRP A 69 28.19 12.10 1.11
CA TRP A 69 28.37 11.67 -0.27
C TRP A 69 27.20 12.00 -1.23
N GLY A 70 26.42 13.02 -0.92
CA GLY A 70 25.22 13.39 -1.65
C GLY A 70 24.00 12.48 -1.40
N ALA A 71 24.04 11.68 -0.36
CA ALA A 71 22.94 10.77 -0.04
C ALA A 71 21.79 11.46 0.71
N ARG A 72 20.61 10.90 0.55
CA ARG A 72 19.40 11.21 1.34
C ARG A 72 18.94 9.97 2.08
N GLY A 73 18.15 10.16 3.14
CA GLY A 73 17.49 9.05 3.82
C GLY A 73 16.49 8.35 2.89
N VAL A 74 16.43 7.04 2.97
CA VAL A 74 15.42 6.20 2.33
C VAL A 74 14.78 5.34 3.40
N GLY A 75 13.47 5.44 3.55
CA GLY A 75 12.70 4.70 4.55
C GLY A 75 11.33 4.33 4.01
N GLU A 76 10.27 4.74 4.65
CA GLU A 76 8.89 4.35 4.34
C GLU A 76 8.21 5.24 3.28
N HIS A 77 8.94 6.13 2.62
CA HIS A 77 8.40 7.02 1.57
C HIS A 77 7.57 6.29 0.50
N PRO A 78 7.96 5.08 0.03
CA PRO A 78 7.19 4.38 -0.99
C PRO A 78 5.81 3.90 -0.52
N MET A 79 5.59 3.77 0.78
CA MET A 79 4.28 3.44 1.34
C MET A 79 3.26 4.57 1.09
N VAL A 80 3.69 5.83 1.19
CA VAL A 80 2.82 7.02 1.19
C VAL A 80 1.94 7.12 -0.07
N PRO A 81 2.46 7.03 -1.31
CA PRO A 81 1.64 7.13 -2.50
C PRO A 81 0.87 5.85 -2.83
N THR A 82 1.24 4.70 -2.26
CA THR A 82 0.70 3.39 -2.65
C THR A 82 -0.79 3.29 -2.39
N ILE A 83 -1.28 3.76 -1.24
CA ILE A 83 -2.72 3.71 -0.90
C ILE A 83 -3.54 4.53 -1.89
N ALA A 84 -3.09 5.74 -2.23
CA ALA A 84 -3.77 6.59 -3.19
C ALA A 84 -3.72 6.02 -4.63
N ALA A 85 -2.59 5.45 -5.02
CA ALA A 85 -2.42 4.81 -6.33
C ALA A 85 -3.36 3.62 -6.49
N LEU A 86 -3.48 2.77 -5.47
CA LEU A 86 -4.42 1.64 -5.47
C LEU A 86 -5.87 2.10 -5.50
N GLY A 87 -6.24 3.11 -4.74
CA GLY A 87 -7.58 3.70 -4.79
C GLY A 87 -7.94 4.25 -6.18
N ASN A 88 -6.97 4.86 -6.87
CA ASN A 88 -7.15 5.34 -8.24
C ASN A 88 -7.26 4.19 -9.25
N ALA A 89 -6.45 3.14 -9.11
CA ALA A 89 -6.51 1.96 -9.97
C ALA A 89 -7.85 1.22 -9.82
N ILE A 90 -8.37 1.09 -8.60
CA ILE A 90 -9.69 0.53 -8.33
C ILE A 90 -10.77 1.37 -9.01
N TYR A 91 -10.69 2.69 -8.89
CA TYR A 91 -11.63 3.58 -9.55
C TYR A 91 -11.58 3.46 -11.07
N ASP A 92 -10.39 3.39 -11.65
CA ASP A 92 -10.22 3.22 -13.10
C ASP A 92 -10.83 1.90 -13.60
N ALA A 93 -10.61 0.81 -12.83
CA ALA A 93 -11.12 -0.51 -13.18
C ALA A 93 -12.64 -0.67 -12.99
N THR A 94 -13.22 -0.04 -11.99
CA THR A 94 -14.60 -0.29 -11.55
C THR A 94 -15.55 0.89 -11.74
N GLY A 95 -14.99 2.09 -11.82
CA GLY A 95 -15.72 3.35 -11.86
C GLY A 95 -16.42 3.70 -10.54
N VAL A 96 -16.05 3.05 -9.41
CA VAL A 96 -16.51 3.41 -8.08
C VAL A 96 -15.37 3.91 -7.22
N ARG A 97 -15.62 4.92 -6.41
CA ARG A 97 -14.64 5.48 -5.48
C ARG A 97 -15.02 5.14 -4.06
N LEU A 98 -14.09 4.52 -3.36
CA LEU A 98 -14.21 4.24 -1.93
C LEU A 98 -13.60 5.40 -1.13
N GLU A 99 -14.20 5.74 0.00
CA GLU A 99 -13.77 6.87 0.84
C GLU A 99 -12.43 6.63 1.56
N GLY A 100 -12.08 5.36 1.84
CA GLY A 100 -10.84 5.02 2.53
C GLY A 100 -10.53 3.54 2.59
N PRO A 101 -9.26 3.20 2.92
CA PRO A 101 -8.84 1.81 3.10
C PRO A 101 -9.46 1.16 4.37
N PRO A 102 -9.38 -0.17 4.47
CA PRO A 102 -8.93 -1.06 3.42
C PRO A 102 -9.95 -1.17 2.28
N TYR A 103 -9.45 -1.23 1.05
CA TYR A 103 -10.23 -1.45 -0.16
C TYR A 103 -10.50 -2.94 -0.33
N SER A 104 -11.23 -3.54 0.61
CA SER A 104 -11.53 -4.97 0.56
C SER A 104 -12.45 -5.31 -0.63
N ALA A 105 -12.36 -6.56 -1.11
CA ALA A 105 -13.21 -7.04 -2.20
C ALA A 105 -14.70 -6.86 -1.88
N GLU A 106 -15.10 -7.06 -0.63
CA GLU A 106 -16.47 -6.83 -0.16
C GLU A 106 -16.89 -5.35 -0.32
N LYS A 107 -16.08 -4.41 0.18
CA LYS A 107 -16.37 -2.97 0.06
C LYS A 107 -16.47 -2.53 -1.40
N ILE A 108 -15.55 -3.03 -2.26
CA ILE A 108 -15.59 -2.76 -3.70
C ILE A 108 -16.87 -3.31 -4.32
N PHE A 109 -17.20 -4.57 -4.03
CA PHE A 109 -18.41 -5.21 -4.58
C PHE A 109 -19.68 -4.48 -4.16
N LEU A 110 -19.82 -4.14 -2.88
CA LEU A 110 -21.00 -3.40 -2.39
C LEU A 110 -21.12 -2.02 -3.05
N ALA A 111 -20.01 -1.29 -3.19
CA ALA A 111 -20.00 0.00 -3.86
C ALA A 111 -20.38 -0.12 -5.37
N MET A 112 -19.95 -1.20 -6.03
CA MET A 112 -20.35 -1.48 -7.43
C MET A 112 -21.84 -1.86 -7.53
N LEU A 113 -22.36 -2.59 -6.56
CA LEU A 113 -23.79 -2.95 -6.48
C LEU A 113 -24.66 -1.71 -6.30
N ASP A 114 -24.31 -0.85 -5.34
CA ASP A 114 -25.00 0.41 -5.07
C ASP A 114 -24.96 1.37 -6.28
N ALA A 115 -23.88 1.35 -7.04
CA ALA A 115 -23.74 2.12 -8.28
C ALA A 115 -24.40 1.46 -9.51
N GLY A 116 -25.07 0.30 -9.35
CA GLY A 116 -25.71 -0.43 -10.45
C GLY A 116 -24.77 -1.01 -11.50
N LYS A 117 -23.51 -1.21 -11.14
CA LYS A 117 -22.45 -1.72 -12.04
C LYS A 117 -22.35 -3.24 -12.06
N VAL A 118 -22.91 -3.90 -11.06
CA VAL A 118 -23.07 -5.36 -10.97
C VAL A 118 -24.49 -5.68 -10.51
N LYS A 119 -24.93 -6.91 -10.78
CA LYS A 119 -26.27 -7.42 -10.42
C LYS A 119 -26.15 -8.56 -9.43
#